data_db6d14e8e08adadeabcf3b062355b341
#
_entry.id   db6d14e8e08adadeabcf3b062355b341
#
_cell.length_a   1.000
_cell.length_b   1.000
_cell.length_c   1.000
_cell.angle_alpha   90.00
_cell.angle_beta   90.00
_cell.angle_gamma   90.00
#
_symmetry.space_group_name_H-M   'P 1'
#
loop_
_entity.id
_entity.type
_entity.pdbx_description
1 polymer ?
#
loop_
_entity_poly.entity_id
_entity_poly.type
_entity_poly.pdbx_seq_one_letter_code
_entity_poly.pdbx_strand_id
1 'polypeptide(L)'
;MKRHGTVTTITWFIIVFIMWNITAYFLFGRGAEPNDRVAKSSRELSERLNRLQVRLKDQMVINEQLLKEIDQEKHKILSKMNLEQHHDDNHVHGRPRDVAVAGVPTIAPEPREPSHTKEPEKQYPFSTYTIPIVLIACNRPSAVTRSLNSLLDTRPSAQQFPIYVSQDCGDRKTADAIREFGSKVVHMQQPDLSPIKLPTNQKKFEGYYKISRHYKWALDQMFLKHSFDAVIIVEDDLDVAVDFFEYFLATYPLLKQDPTLWCVSAWNDNGRDTRIEKNPGLLYRSDFFPGLGWMLLRKEWVQLSPKWPAGFWDDWMRHPDQRKERACIRPEVSRTDTFGKFGVSKGQFFEQHLKFISLNKEFYPFTSKDLSYLLKENYDPAFRERVYGVESRSLEDIKGGHASHLSEVRVTYRDKNNFKLITKTLGIMQDFKAGVPRTGYLGIVTCVYNGQRVYIAPESNWSGYHTDWS
;
A
#
# COMPACT_ATOMS: atom_id res chain seq x y z
N MET A 1 16.51 -34.88 85.07
CA MET A 1 15.62 -35.10 83.94
C MET A 1 15.70 -33.90 82.98
N LYS A 2 16.70 -33.76 82.15
CA LYS A 2 16.76 -32.74 81.04
C LYS A 2 17.82 -33.10 79.96
N ARG A 3 17.83 -34.30 79.40
CA ARG A 3 18.73 -34.71 78.32
C ARG A 3 18.06 -35.42 77.12
N HIS A 4 16.74 -35.67 77.18
CA HIS A 4 16.06 -36.37 76.06
C HIS A 4 15.45 -35.44 75.00
N GLY A 5 15.23 -34.15 75.31
CA GLY A 5 14.62 -33.20 74.32
C GLY A 5 15.56 -32.72 73.26
N THR A 6 16.87 -32.61 73.56
CA THR A 6 17.85 -32.01 72.57
C THR A 6 18.27 -33.00 71.52
N VAL A 7 18.32 -34.30 71.78
CA VAL A 7 18.68 -35.34 70.83
C VAL A 7 17.55 -35.52 69.79
N THR A 8 16.32 -35.48 70.20
CA THR A 8 15.14 -35.61 69.30
C THR A 8 15.00 -34.43 68.33
N THR A 9 15.31 -33.23 68.85
CA THR A 9 15.27 -32.03 67.98
C THR A 9 16.39 -32.01 66.93
N ILE A 10 17.60 -32.41 67.28
CA ILE A 10 18.71 -32.53 66.37
C ILE A 10 18.44 -33.60 65.30
N THR A 11 17.92 -34.74 65.66
CA THR A 11 17.53 -35.83 64.76
C THR A 11 16.47 -35.37 63.77
N TRP A 12 15.45 -34.58 64.21
CA TRP A 12 14.44 -34.01 63.32
C TRP A 12 15.04 -33.02 62.34
N PHE A 13 15.96 -32.13 62.76
CA PHE A 13 16.63 -31.20 61.83
C PHE A 13 17.51 -31.93 60.79
N ILE A 14 18.16 -33.01 61.18
CA ILE A 14 18.95 -33.82 60.25
C ILE A 14 18.04 -34.52 59.23
N ILE A 15 16.91 -35.06 59.66
CA ILE A 15 15.96 -35.70 58.73
C ILE A 15 15.35 -34.66 57.77
N VAL A 16 14.94 -33.48 58.23
CA VAL A 16 14.42 -32.41 57.39
C VAL A 16 15.48 -31.90 56.40
N PHE A 17 16.74 -31.77 56.87
CA PHE A 17 17.86 -31.35 55.98
C PHE A 17 18.18 -32.41 54.92
N ILE A 18 18.12 -33.70 55.25
CA ILE A 18 18.31 -34.78 54.28
C ILE A 18 17.15 -34.81 53.29
N MET A 19 15.92 -34.70 53.75
CA MET A 19 14.74 -34.63 52.87
C MET A 19 14.78 -33.41 51.94
N TRP A 20 15.21 -32.25 52.47
CA TRP A 20 15.42 -31.05 51.65
C TRP A 20 16.48 -31.25 50.56
N ASN A 21 17.62 -31.84 50.91
CA ASN A 21 18.67 -32.11 49.93
C ASN A 21 18.26 -33.15 48.89
N ILE A 22 17.49 -34.18 49.27
CA ILE A 22 16.95 -35.17 48.35
C ILE A 22 15.93 -34.51 47.44
N THR A 23 15.05 -33.66 47.96
CA THR A 23 14.06 -32.93 47.15
C THR A 23 14.72 -31.92 46.22
N ALA A 24 15.73 -31.19 46.71
CA ALA A 24 16.53 -30.28 45.92
C ALA A 24 17.30 -31.01 44.82
N TYR A 25 17.87 -32.20 45.10
CA TYR A 25 18.52 -33.03 44.09
C TYR A 25 17.55 -33.51 43.00
N PHE A 26 16.31 -33.90 43.38
CA PHE A 26 15.28 -34.30 42.42
C PHE A 26 14.68 -33.13 41.62
N LEU A 27 14.59 -31.94 42.22
CA LEU A 27 14.06 -30.74 41.56
C LEU A 27 15.12 -29.97 40.72
N PHE A 28 16.37 -29.97 41.21
CA PHE A 28 17.42 -29.16 40.59
C PHE A 28 18.63 -29.97 40.11
N GLY A 29 18.80 -31.22 40.53
CA GLY A 29 19.96 -32.05 40.23
C GLY A 29 19.75 -33.07 39.09
N ARG A 30 18.59 -33.09 38.44
CA ARG A 30 18.51 -33.67 37.11
C ARG A 30 19.16 -32.66 36.16
N GLY A 31 20.49 -32.75 36.04
CA GLY A 31 21.20 -32.15 34.93
C GLY A 31 20.44 -32.52 33.68
N ALA A 32 19.95 -31.52 32.95
CA ALA A 32 19.36 -31.74 31.67
C ALA A 32 20.41 -32.48 30.83
N GLU A 33 20.17 -33.74 30.50
CA GLU A 33 20.89 -34.36 29.39
C GLU A 33 20.81 -33.37 28.22
N PRO A 34 21.92 -33.04 27.57
CA PRO A 34 21.88 -32.13 26.43
C PRO A 34 20.88 -32.69 25.45
N ASN A 35 19.78 -31.99 25.28
CA ASN A 35 18.65 -32.39 24.47
C ASN A 35 19.18 -32.59 23.05
N ASP A 36 19.48 -33.82 22.66
CA ASP A 36 20.02 -34.19 21.35
C ASP A 36 19.25 -33.55 20.20
N ARG A 37 17.95 -33.27 20.41
CA ARG A 37 17.12 -32.54 19.47
C ARG A 37 17.54 -31.07 19.32
N VAL A 38 17.95 -30.39 20.38
CA VAL A 38 18.41 -28.99 20.33
C VAL A 38 19.77 -28.92 19.65
N ALA A 39 20.68 -29.84 20.00
CA ALA A 39 22.02 -29.92 19.37
C ALA A 39 21.91 -30.27 17.86
N LYS A 40 21.01 -31.16 17.50
CA LYS A 40 20.72 -31.54 16.08
C LYS A 40 20.12 -30.36 15.32
N SER A 41 19.11 -29.66 15.89
CA SER A 41 18.50 -28.47 15.30
C SER A 41 19.51 -27.34 15.14
N SER A 42 20.43 -27.14 16.09
CA SER A 42 21.49 -26.13 16.01
C SER A 42 22.49 -26.44 14.89
N ARG A 43 22.87 -27.71 14.71
CA ARG A 43 23.73 -28.15 13.59
C ARG A 43 23.05 -27.96 12.24
N GLU A 44 21.79 -28.37 12.10
CA GLU A 44 21.02 -28.17 10.88
C GLU A 44 20.86 -26.68 10.53
N LEU A 45 20.65 -25.82 11.54
CA LEU A 45 20.57 -24.38 11.34
C LEU A 45 21.92 -23.80 10.88
N SER A 46 23.03 -24.23 11.49
CA SER A 46 24.37 -23.82 11.11
C SER A 46 24.71 -24.23 9.68
N GLU A 47 24.37 -25.46 9.28
CA GLU A 47 24.56 -25.91 7.90
C GLU A 47 23.71 -25.17 6.88
N ARG A 48 22.46 -24.78 7.25
CA ARG A 48 21.61 -23.92 6.41
C ARG A 48 22.21 -22.53 6.27
N LEU A 49 22.73 -21.97 7.35
CA LEU A 49 23.36 -20.67 7.35
C LEU A 49 24.60 -20.66 6.44
N ASN A 50 25.46 -21.67 6.53
CA ASN A 50 26.62 -21.82 5.65
C ASN A 50 26.20 -21.95 4.16
N ARG A 51 25.17 -22.73 3.86
CA ARG A 51 24.67 -22.84 2.48
C ARG A 51 24.12 -21.52 1.95
N LEU A 52 23.46 -20.72 2.80
CA LEU A 52 22.99 -19.39 2.42
C LEU A 52 24.13 -18.41 2.21
N GLN A 53 25.18 -18.46 3.04
CA GLN A 53 26.36 -17.63 2.87
C GLN A 53 27.11 -17.92 1.56
N VAL A 54 27.25 -19.19 1.20
CA VAL A 54 27.85 -19.58 -0.08
C VAL A 54 27.01 -19.04 -1.25
N ARG A 55 25.68 -19.24 -1.24
CA ARG A 55 24.80 -18.73 -2.29
C ARG A 55 24.83 -17.21 -2.40
N LEU A 56 24.91 -16.50 -1.29
CA LEU A 56 25.04 -15.04 -1.28
C LEU A 56 26.33 -14.60 -1.96
N LYS A 57 27.44 -15.30 -1.66
CA LYS A 57 28.74 -15.01 -2.25
C LYS A 57 28.74 -15.26 -3.77
N ASP A 58 28.15 -16.38 -4.21
CA ASP A 58 27.99 -16.70 -5.63
C ASP A 58 27.14 -15.63 -6.34
N GLN A 59 26.04 -15.18 -5.72
CA GLN A 59 25.19 -14.13 -6.27
C GLN A 59 25.92 -12.79 -6.37
N MET A 60 26.77 -12.45 -5.39
CA MET A 60 27.57 -11.22 -5.45
C MET A 60 28.56 -11.27 -6.62
N VAL A 61 29.21 -12.40 -6.88
CA VAL A 61 30.10 -12.56 -8.04
C VAL A 61 29.36 -12.38 -9.36
N ILE A 62 28.18 -13.00 -9.50
CA ILE A 62 27.34 -12.85 -10.70
C ILE A 62 26.92 -11.38 -10.90
N ASN A 63 26.51 -10.71 -9.84
CA ASN A 63 26.11 -9.29 -9.92
C ASN A 63 27.29 -8.39 -10.31
N GLU A 64 28.49 -8.66 -9.81
CA GLU A 64 29.69 -7.91 -10.18
C GLU A 64 30.05 -8.12 -11.67
N GLN A 65 29.86 -9.34 -12.17
CA GLN A 65 30.07 -9.64 -13.59
C GLN A 65 29.05 -8.92 -14.49
N LEU A 66 27.79 -8.93 -14.10
CA LEU A 66 26.71 -8.19 -14.81
C LEU A 66 26.96 -6.69 -14.84
N LEU A 67 27.46 -6.11 -13.74
CA LEU A 67 27.82 -4.69 -13.71
C LEU A 67 28.94 -4.35 -14.69
N LYS A 68 29.95 -5.22 -14.82
CA LYS A 68 31.03 -5.05 -15.81
C LYS A 68 30.52 -5.15 -17.24
N GLU A 69 29.58 -6.06 -17.53
CA GLU A 69 28.96 -6.19 -18.85
C GLU A 69 28.13 -4.94 -19.19
N ILE A 70 27.35 -4.41 -18.24
CA ILE A 70 26.58 -3.18 -18.42
C ILE A 70 27.50 -1.99 -18.72
N ASP A 71 28.62 -1.85 -17.99
CA ASP A 71 29.59 -0.77 -18.24
C ASP A 71 30.23 -0.90 -19.63
N GLN A 72 30.56 -2.10 -20.08
CA GLN A 72 31.10 -2.34 -21.41
C GLN A 72 30.09 -1.98 -22.51
N GLU A 73 28.83 -2.37 -22.38
CA GLU A 73 27.76 -2.00 -23.34
C GLU A 73 27.52 -0.48 -23.33
N LYS A 74 27.52 0.16 -22.17
CA LYS A 74 27.42 1.62 -22.04
C LYS A 74 28.54 2.34 -22.80
N HIS A 75 29.80 1.87 -22.68
CA HIS A 75 30.91 2.43 -23.43
C HIS A 75 30.77 2.21 -24.92
N LYS A 76 30.26 1.07 -25.39
CA LYS A 76 29.97 0.82 -26.82
C LYS A 76 28.88 1.75 -27.37
N ILE A 77 27.83 2.00 -26.59
CA ILE A 77 26.76 2.94 -27.00
C ILE A 77 27.31 4.36 -27.10
N LEU A 78 28.05 4.83 -26.09
CA LEU A 78 28.66 6.16 -26.11
C LEU A 78 29.64 6.36 -27.26
N SER A 79 30.44 5.33 -27.58
CA SER A 79 31.36 5.41 -28.74
C SER A 79 30.62 5.47 -30.10
N LYS A 80 29.47 4.77 -30.23
CA LYS A 80 28.60 4.87 -31.40
C LYS A 80 27.97 6.26 -31.55
N MET A 81 27.45 6.82 -30.48
CA MET A 81 26.86 8.16 -30.46
C MET A 81 27.88 9.25 -30.83
N ASN A 82 29.12 9.16 -30.36
CA ASN A 82 30.18 10.08 -30.71
C ASN A 82 30.63 9.96 -32.20
N LEU A 83 30.50 8.77 -32.79
CA LEU A 83 30.77 8.56 -34.22
C LEU A 83 29.67 9.16 -35.12
N GLU A 84 28.42 9.12 -34.67
CA GLU A 84 27.29 9.73 -35.40
C GLU A 84 27.33 11.27 -35.36
N GLN A 85 27.77 11.88 -34.25
CA GLN A 85 27.94 13.34 -34.13
C GLN A 85 29.07 13.90 -35.03
N HIS A 86 30.09 13.10 -35.32
CA HIS A 86 31.17 13.53 -36.26
C HIS A 86 30.83 13.39 -37.75
N HIS A 87 29.68 12.75 -38.08
CA HIS A 87 29.25 12.60 -39.49
C HIS A 87 28.30 13.72 -39.96
N ASP A 88 27.67 14.46 -39.05
CA ASP A 88 26.72 15.54 -39.38
C ASP A 88 27.39 16.92 -39.54
N ASP A 89 28.67 17.10 -39.15
CA ASP A 89 29.35 18.41 -39.22
C ASP A 89 29.99 18.74 -40.57
N ASN A 90 29.85 17.89 -41.62
CA ASN A 90 30.54 18.07 -42.88
C ASN A 90 29.67 18.51 -44.09
N HIS A 91 28.42 18.92 -43.88
CA HIS A 91 27.58 19.40 -44.99
C HIS A 91 26.80 20.67 -44.64
N VAL A 92 27.47 21.82 -44.54
CA VAL A 92 26.82 23.14 -44.76
C VAL A 92 27.87 24.16 -45.28
N HIS A 93 28.01 24.28 -46.59
CA HIS A 93 28.44 25.54 -47.22
C HIS A 93 27.83 25.64 -48.62
N GLY A 94 26.90 26.59 -48.80
CA GLY A 94 26.36 26.99 -50.10
C GLY A 94 25.33 28.11 -49.93
N ARG A 95 25.76 29.33 -50.21
CA ARG A 95 24.98 30.58 -50.15
C ARG A 95 23.98 30.76 -51.32
N PRO A 96 23.05 31.72 -51.22
CA PRO A 96 21.73 31.71 -51.83
C PRO A 96 21.68 32.46 -53.15
N ARG A 97 20.64 32.26 -53.97
CA ARG A 97 20.23 33.19 -55.05
C ARG A 97 18.72 33.38 -55.01
N ASP A 98 18.36 34.65 -54.95
CA ASP A 98 17.04 35.23 -55.20
C ASP A 98 16.47 34.91 -56.54
N VAL A 99 15.18 34.67 -56.68
CA VAL A 99 14.34 35.15 -57.79
C VAL A 99 12.87 35.23 -57.36
N ALA A 100 12.24 36.30 -57.82
CA ALA A 100 10.95 36.84 -57.43
C ALA A 100 9.74 36.28 -58.17
N VAL A 101 8.60 36.34 -57.52
CA VAL A 101 7.24 36.78 -57.89
C VAL A 101 6.58 36.21 -59.16
N ALA A 102 5.42 35.60 -59.05
CA ALA A 102 4.14 36.02 -59.69
C ALA A 102 2.97 35.07 -59.38
N GLY A 103 1.82 35.65 -59.00
CA GLY A 103 0.51 35.28 -59.55
C GLY A 103 -0.37 34.32 -58.74
N VAL A 104 -1.31 34.86 -57.97
CA VAL A 104 -2.55 34.24 -57.40
C VAL A 104 -3.48 33.87 -58.61
N PRO A 105 -4.31 32.78 -58.53
CA PRO A 105 -5.69 33.00 -58.12
C PRO A 105 -6.26 32.01 -57.13
N THR A 106 -7.14 32.55 -56.33
CA THR A 106 -8.00 31.98 -55.31
C THR A 106 -9.01 30.98 -55.88
N ILE A 107 -9.07 29.76 -55.31
CA ILE A 107 -10.21 28.86 -55.43
C ILE A 107 -10.59 28.39 -54.02
N ALA A 108 -11.87 28.55 -53.64
CA ALA A 108 -12.43 28.16 -52.35
C ALA A 108 -12.39 26.64 -52.16
N PRO A 109 -12.13 26.16 -50.91
CA PRO A 109 -12.14 24.72 -50.65
C PRO A 109 -13.54 24.24 -50.29
N GLU A 110 -13.94 23.11 -50.90
CA GLU A 110 -15.02 22.24 -50.46
C GLU A 110 -14.79 21.67 -49.08
N PRO A 111 -15.87 21.33 -48.31
CA PRO A 111 -15.75 20.79 -46.96
C PRO A 111 -15.22 19.36 -47.03
N ARG A 112 -14.04 19.16 -46.44
CA ARG A 112 -13.47 17.81 -46.21
C ARG A 112 -14.15 17.15 -45.00
N GLU A 113 -14.62 15.92 -45.20
CA GLU A 113 -15.01 15.00 -44.14
C GLU A 113 -13.92 14.84 -43.07
N PRO A 114 -14.23 14.64 -41.77
CA PRO A 114 -13.21 14.48 -40.75
C PRO A 114 -12.48 13.16 -40.97
N SER A 115 -11.23 13.24 -41.36
CA SER A 115 -10.32 12.10 -41.34
C SER A 115 -10.15 11.66 -39.89
N HIS A 116 -10.48 10.43 -39.57
CA HIS A 116 -10.09 9.75 -38.36
C HIS A 116 -8.54 9.67 -38.31
N THR A 117 -7.93 10.70 -37.78
CA THR A 117 -6.53 10.62 -37.35
C THR A 117 -6.51 9.68 -36.15
N LYS A 118 -5.97 8.48 -36.34
CA LYS A 118 -5.56 7.62 -35.23
C LYS A 118 -4.69 8.49 -34.30
N GLU A 119 -5.16 8.72 -33.09
CA GLU A 119 -4.28 9.30 -32.04
C GLU A 119 -2.98 8.47 -32.00
N PRO A 120 -1.81 9.12 -31.87
CA PRO A 120 -0.57 8.39 -31.79
C PRO A 120 -0.63 7.47 -30.58
N GLU A 121 -0.37 6.20 -30.80
CA GLU A 121 -0.26 5.16 -29.76
C GLU A 121 0.70 5.68 -28.69
N LYS A 122 0.17 5.99 -27.49
CA LYS A 122 0.95 6.57 -26.39
C LYS A 122 2.03 5.57 -26.00
N GLN A 123 3.26 5.77 -26.44
CA GLN A 123 4.43 5.09 -25.90
C GLN A 123 4.61 5.54 -24.45
N TYR A 124 4.13 4.72 -23.52
CA TYR A 124 4.36 4.96 -22.09
C TYR A 124 5.85 4.69 -21.80
N PRO A 125 6.61 5.68 -21.29
CA PRO A 125 8.00 5.47 -20.90
C PRO A 125 8.17 4.44 -19.77
N PHE A 126 7.07 3.94 -19.22
CA PHE A 126 6.96 2.96 -18.15
C PHE A 126 6.70 1.52 -18.63
N SER A 127 6.78 1.25 -19.93
CA SER A 127 6.49 -0.06 -20.54
C SER A 127 7.37 -1.22 -20.03
N THR A 128 8.47 -0.90 -19.35
CA THR A 128 9.41 -1.90 -18.78
C THR A 128 8.97 -2.45 -17.42
N TYR A 129 8.00 -1.84 -16.73
CA TYR A 129 7.57 -2.30 -15.42
C TYR A 129 6.50 -3.39 -15.51
N THR A 130 6.70 -4.48 -14.80
CA THR A 130 5.67 -5.50 -14.57
C THR A 130 5.15 -5.35 -13.14
N ILE A 131 3.88 -4.94 -12.98
CA ILE A 131 3.23 -4.73 -11.70
C ILE A 131 1.99 -5.64 -11.65
N PRO A 132 2.09 -6.87 -11.11
CA PRO A 132 0.96 -7.77 -11.05
C PRO A 132 -0.12 -7.27 -10.08
N ILE A 133 -1.34 -7.69 -10.37
CA ILE A 133 -2.47 -7.59 -9.46
C ILE A 133 -2.66 -8.92 -8.75
N VAL A 134 -2.83 -8.91 -7.44
CA VAL A 134 -3.37 -10.05 -6.69
C VAL A 134 -4.77 -9.71 -6.20
N LEU A 135 -5.76 -10.43 -6.73
CA LEU A 135 -7.14 -10.35 -6.28
C LEU A 135 -7.37 -11.39 -5.19
N ILE A 136 -7.78 -10.94 -4.01
CA ILE A 136 -8.03 -11.78 -2.84
C ILE A 136 -9.50 -12.21 -2.85
N ALA A 137 -9.76 -13.51 -2.96
CA ALA A 137 -11.08 -14.09 -3.12
C ALA A 137 -11.32 -15.25 -2.13
N CYS A 138 -12.58 -15.56 -1.83
CA CYS A 138 -12.96 -16.67 -0.98
C CYS A 138 -14.14 -17.46 -1.56
N ASN A 139 -15.38 -17.07 -1.26
CA ASN A 139 -16.60 -17.84 -1.55
C ASN A 139 -17.73 -16.96 -2.14
N ARG A 140 -17.36 -15.93 -2.90
CA ARG A 140 -18.31 -14.99 -3.51
C ARG A 140 -18.16 -14.98 -5.04
N PRO A 141 -18.68 -16.00 -5.79
CA PRO A 141 -18.42 -16.11 -7.22
C PRO A 141 -18.86 -14.89 -8.03
N SER A 142 -20.05 -14.31 -7.75
CA SER A 142 -20.53 -13.12 -8.46
C SER A 142 -19.69 -11.87 -8.17
N ALA A 143 -19.16 -11.72 -6.95
CA ALA A 143 -18.27 -10.61 -6.58
C ALA A 143 -16.95 -10.73 -7.33
N VAL A 144 -16.32 -11.92 -7.31
CA VAL A 144 -15.09 -12.20 -8.07
C VAL A 144 -15.28 -11.92 -9.56
N THR A 145 -16.39 -12.39 -10.16
CA THR A 145 -16.67 -12.15 -11.58
C THR A 145 -16.79 -10.65 -11.88
N ARG A 146 -17.47 -9.88 -11.03
CA ARG A 146 -17.62 -8.43 -11.21
C ARG A 146 -16.27 -7.71 -11.09
N SER A 147 -15.50 -7.97 -10.05
CA SER A 147 -14.17 -7.34 -9.86
C SER A 147 -13.20 -7.71 -10.98
N LEU A 148 -13.20 -8.97 -11.44
CA LEU A 148 -12.36 -9.37 -12.58
C LEU A 148 -12.74 -8.68 -13.87
N ASN A 149 -14.03 -8.53 -14.16
CA ASN A 149 -14.48 -7.79 -15.34
C ASN A 149 -14.04 -6.32 -15.25
N SER A 150 -14.26 -5.66 -14.11
CA SER A 150 -13.82 -4.28 -13.88
C SER A 150 -12.31 -4.10 -14.11
N LEU A 151 -11.48 -5.03 -13.62
CA LEU A 151 -10.04 -5.03 -13.85
C LEU A 151 -9.67 -5.27 -15.31
N LEU A 152 -10.31 -6.26 -15.97
CA LEU A 152 -10.00 -6.62 -17.35
C LEU A 152 -10.42 -5.56 -18.37
N ASP A 153 -11.54 -4.88 -18.12
CA ASP A 153 -12.07 -3.82 -18.99
C ASP A 153 -11.17 -2.57 -19.01
N THR A 154 -10.43 -2.34 -17.91
CA THR A 154 -9.55 -1.16 -17.77
C THR A 154 -8.07 -1.49 -17.93
N ARG A 155 -7.69 -2.77 -17.99
CA ARG A 155 -6.30 -3.23 -18.07
C ARG A 155 -5.64 -2.89 -19.40
N PRO A 156 -4.58 -2.05 -19.44
CA PRO A 156 -3.95 -1.65 -20.70
C PRO A 156 -3.09 -2.74 -21.33
N SER A 157 -2.48 -3.63 -20.51
CA SER A 157 -1.58 -4.68 -20.98
C SER A 157 -1.57 -5.87 -20.02
N ALA A 158 -1.76 -7.08 -20.56
CA ALA A 158 -1.69 -8.31 -19.77
C ALA A 158 -0.26 -8.64 -19.32
N GLN A 159 0.74 -8.26 -20.09
CA GLN A 159 2.16 -8.47 -19.78
C GLN A 159 2.62 -7.53 -18.67
N GLN A 160 2.20 -6.27 -18.73
CA GLN A 160 2.54 -5.27 -17.72
C GLN A 160 1.79 -5.47 -16.41
N PHE A 161 0.52 -5.86 -16.49
CA PHE A 161 -0.36 -6.07 -15.35
C PHE A 161 -0.98 -7.47 -15.36
N PRO A 162 -0.18 -8.54 -15.13
CA PRO A 162 -0.73 -9.88 -15.00
C PRO A 162 -1.61 -9.97 -13.76
N ILE A 163 -2.78 -10.63 -13.88
CA ILE A 163 -3.75 -10.77 -12.79
C ILE A 163 -3.64 -12.17 -12.20
N TYR A 164 -3.39 -12.23 -10.90
CA TYR A 164 -3.40 -13.43 -10.08
C TYR A 164 -4.64 -13.39 -9.18
N VAL A 165 -5.45 -14.44 -9.21
CA VAL A 165 -6.59 -14.60 -8.30
C VAL A 165 -6.19 -15.58 -7.22
N SER A 166 -6.06 -15.08 -5.99
CA SER A 166 -5.76 -15.89 -4.82
C SER A 166 -7.05 -16.27 -4.12
N GLN A 167 -7.43 -17.55 -4.18
CA GLN A 167 -8.65 -18.07 -3.58
C GLN A 167 -8.36 -18.81 -2.27
N ASP A 168 -9.06 -18.42 -1.20
CA ASP A 168 -9.20 -19.17 0.06
C ASP A 168 -10.54 -19.93 0.09
N CYS A 169 -10.86 -20.56 1.21
CA CYS A 169 -12.13 -21.19 1.57
C CYS A 169 -12.48 -22.49 0.82
N GLY A 170 -11.82 -22.83 -0.27
CA GLY A 170 -12.09 -24.05 -1.05
C GLY A 170 -13.47 -24.09 -1.72
N ASP A 171 -14.12 -22.93 -1.93
CA ASP A 171 -15.45 -22.84 -2.56
C ASP A 171 -15.38 -23.19 -4.05
N ARG A 172 -16.07 -24.27 -4.42
CA ARG A 172 -16.03 -24.81 -5.79
C ARG A 172 -16.69 -23.86 -6.80
N LYS A 173 -17.79 -23.18 -6.42
CA LYS A 173 -18.48 -22.28 -7.33
C LYS A 173 -17.63 -21.07 -7.68
N THR A 174 -16.89 -20.53 -6.68
CA THR A 174 -15.93 -19.45 -6.90
C THR A 174 -14.76 -19.91 -7.76
N ALA A 175 -14.24 -21.15 -7.54
CA ALA A 175 -13.19 -21.70 -8.38
C ALA A 175 -13.66 -21.90 -9.84
N ASP A 176 -14.89 -22.34 -10.04
CA ASP A 176 -15.50 -22.48 -11.37
C ASP A 176 -15.61 -21.12 -12.07
N ALA A 177 -16.12 -20.10 -11.38
CA ALA A 177 -16.22 -18.73 -11.90
C ALA A 177 -14.86 -18.11 -12.28
N ILE A 178 -13.81 -18.39 -11.50
CA ILE A 178 -12.44 -17.94 -11.84
C ILE A 178 -11.93 -18.66 -13.10
N ARG A 179 -12.20 -19.96 -13.24
CA ARG A 179 -11.78 -20.75 -14.42
C ARG A 179 -12.39 -20.28 -15.72
N GLU A 180 -13.59 -19.69 -15.70
CA GLU A 180 -14.23 -19.12 -16.89
C GLU A 180 -13.41 -18.01 -17.56
N PHE A 181 -12.53 -17.33 -16.80
CA PHE A 181 -11.62 -16.32 -17.35
C PHE A 181 -10.43 -16.90 -18.12
N GLY A 182 -10.19 -18.22 -18.04
CA GLY A 182 -9.15 -18.92 -18.78
C GLY A 182 -7.76 -18.32 -18.57
N SER A 183 -7.02 -18.12 -19.66
CA SER A 183 -5.65 -17.58 -19.63
C SER A 183 -5.55 -16.09 -19.30
N LYS A 184 -6.65 -15.38 -19.13
CA LYS A 184 -6.64 -13.95 -18.77
C LYS A 184 -6.16 -13.72 -17.33
N VAL A 185 -6.26 -14.75 -16.47
CA VAL A 185 -5.88 -14.72 -15.05
C VAL A 185 -5.11 -15.98 -14.64
N VAL A 186 -4.31 -15.87 -13.59
CA VAL A 186 -3.64 -17.02 -12.97
C VAL A 186 -4.37 -17.35 -11.67
N HIS A 187 -4.97 -18.53 -11.59
CA HIS A 187 -5.68 -18.99 -10.38
C HIS A 187 -4.70 -19.63 -9.40
N MET A 188 -4.61 -19.09 -8.20
CA MET A 188 -3.86 -19.61 -7.05
C MET A 188 -4.84 -20.02 -5.95
N GLN A 189 -4.68 -21.21 -5.39
CA GLN A 189 -5.53 -21.71 -4.30
C GLN A 189 -4.71 -21.85 -3.01
N GLN A 190 -5.22 -21.26 -1.93
CA GLN A 190 -4.66 -21.40 -0.58
C GLN A 190 -4.70 -22.89 -0.17
N PRO A 191 -3.53 -23.51 0.09
CA PRO A 191 -3.50 -24.95 0.38
C PRO A 191 -3.91 -25.27 1.84
N ASP A 192 -3.72 -24.35 2.77
CA ASP A 192 -4.05 -24.54 4.18
C ASP A 192 -5.45 -24.00 4.50
N LEU A 193 -6.43 -24.89 4.47
CA LEU A 193 -7.82 -24.62 4.84
C LEU A 193 -8.15 -25.14 6.26
N SER A 194 -7.16 -25.51 7.05
CA SER A 194 -7.34 -26.06 8.40
C SER A 194 -8.06 -25.06 9.32
N PRO A 195 -8.85 -25.56 10.30
CA PRO A 195 -9.47 -24.71 11.29
C PRO A 195 -8.43 -23.93 12.10
N ILE A 196 -8.70 -22.65 12.34
CA ILE A 196 -7.84 -21.81 13.19
C ILE A 196 -8.23 -22.03 14.67
N LYS A 197 -7.25 -22.42 15.47
CA LYS A 197 -7.45 -22.58 16.92
C LYS A 197 -7.48 -21.21 17.59
N LEU A 198 -8.65 -20.81 18.07
CA LEU A 198 -8.86 -19.54 18.74
C LEU A 198 -9.43 -19.73 20.15
N PRO A 199 -9.07 -18.86 21.11
CA PRO A 199 -9.76 -18.76 22.39
C PRO A 199 -11.26 -18.52 22.20
N THR A 200 -12.08 -19.00 23.15
CA THR A 200 -13.55 -18.95 23.04
C THR A 200 -14.08 -17.54 22.80
N ASN A 201 -13.51 -16.53 23.47
CA ASN A 201 -13.89 -15.11 23.31
C ASN A 201 -13.53 -14.52 21.95
N GLN A 202 -12.63 -15.16 21.19
CA GLN A 202 -12.18 -14.70 19.86
C GLN A 202 -12.82 -15.48 18.71
N LYS A 203 -13.55 -16.57 18.96
CA LYS A 203 -14.19 -17.37 17.89
C LYS A 203 -15.09 -16.53 16.96
N LYS A 204 -15.77 -15.52 17.49
CA LYS A 204 -16.60 -14.59 16.68
C LYS A 204 -15.83 -13.80 15.62
N PHE A 205 -14.51 -13.73 15.74
CA PHE A 205 -13.61 -13.03 14.84
C PHE A 205 -12.82 -13.97 13.89
N GLU A 206 -13.15 -15.27 13.86
CA GLU A 206 -12.42 -16.29 13.07
C GLU A 206 -12.18 -15.86 11.62
N GLY A 207 -13.14 -15.16 11.00
CA GLY A 207 -12.99 -14.64 9.64
C GLY A 207 -11.80 -13.70 9.47
N TYR A 208 -11.54 -12.82 10.44
CA TYR A 208 -10.37 -11.91 10.39
C TYR A 208 -9.04 -12.65 10.48
N TYR A 209 -9.00 -13.78 11.19
CA TYR A 209 -7.82 -14.64 11.27
C TYR A 209 -7.60 -15.42 9.96
N LYS A 210 -8.67 -15.93 9.34
CA LYS A 210 -8.60 -16.59 8.03
C LYS A 210 -8.12 -15.62 6.96
N ILE A 211 -8.67 -14.41 6.91
CA ILE A 211 -8.24 -13.36 5.99
C ILE A 211 -6.75 -13.04 6.20
N SER A 212 -6.30 -12.87 7.44
CA SER A 212 -4.89 -12.58 7.70
C SER A 212 -3.96 -13.70 7.23
N ARG A 213 -4.30 -14.97 7.47
CA ARG A 213 -3.57 -16.14 6.97
C ARG A 213 -3.52 -16.16 5.45
N HIS A 214 -4.64 -15.89 4.80
CA HIS A 214 -4.75 -15.86 3.36
C HIS A 214 -3.90 -14.74 2.74
N TYR A 215 -3.99 -13.51 3.27
CA TYR A 215 -3.15 -12.40 2.83
C TYR A 215 -1.66 -12.73 2.91
N LYS A 216 -1.22 -13.31 4.04
CA LYS A 216 0.17 -13.72 4.19
C LYS A 216 0.60 -14.69 3.11
N TRP A 217 -0.18 -15.75 2.89
CA TRP A 217 0.14 -16.76 1.88
C TRP A 217 0.15 -16.14 0.47
N ALA A 218 -0.88 -15.36 0.13
CA ALA A 218 -0.98 -14.75 -1.19
C ALA A 218 0.20 -13.83 -1.48
N LEU A 219 0.57 -12.96 -0.52
CA LEU A 219 1.68 -12.03 -0.68
C LEU A 219 3.05 -12.75 -0.67
N ASP A 220 3.20 -13.84 0.10
CA ASP A 220 4.39 -14.71 0.02
C ASP A 220 4.52 -15.34 -1.38
N GLN A 221 3.42 -15.79 -2.02
CA GLN A 221 3.45 -16.27 -3.41
C GLN A 221 3.94 -15.16 -4.35
N MET A 222 3.39 -13.96 -4.25
CA MET A 222 3.72 -12.85 -5.16
C MET A 222 5.16 -12.36 -4.97
N PHE A 223 5.58 -12.10 -3.73
CA PHE A 223 6.85 -11.44 -3.44
C PHE A 223 8.03 -12.40 -3.27
N LEU A 224 7.81 -13.58 -2.64
CA LEU A 224 8.90 -14.51 -2.32
C LEU A 224 9.04 -15.60 -3.36
N LYS A 225 7.95 -16.14 -3.91
CA LYS A 225 7.99 -17.20 -4.91
C LYS A 225 8.14 -16.65 -6.33
N HIS A 226 7.29 -15.72 -6.74
CA HIS A 226 7.35 -15.10 -8.06
C HIS A 226 8.32 -13.92 -8.15
N SER A 227 8.82 -13.43 -7.01
CA SER A 227 9.85 -12.38 -6.91
C SER A 227 9.48 -11.05 -7.57
N PHE A 228 8.19 -10.69 -7.63
CA PHE A 228 7.77 -9.39 -8.13
C PHE A 228 8.27 -8.25 -7.24
N ASP A 229 8.68 -7.14 -7.84
CA ASP A 229 9.19 -5.97 -7.11
C ASP A 229 8.09 -5.13 -6.47
N ALA A 230 6.91 -5.11 -7.10
CA ALA A 230 5.71 -4.46 -6.60
C ALA A 230 4.49 -5.33 -6.89
N VAL A 231 3.44 -5.21 -6.09
CA VAL A 231 2.15 -5.89 -6.27
C VAL A 231 1.03 -4.94 -5.93
N ILE A 232 0.00 -4.87 -6.77
CA ILE A 232 -1.27 -4.22 -6.45
C ILE A 232 -2.20 -5.27 -5.85
N ILE A 233 -2.75 -4.99 -4.67
CA ILE A 233 -3.64 -5.86 -3.91
C ILE A 233 -5.06 -5.34 -4.05
N VAL A 234 -5.99 -6.18 -4.51
CA VAL A 234 -7.40 -5.88 -4.70
C VAL A 234 -8.25 -6.94 -4.01
N GLU A 235 -9.36 -6.56 -3.40
CA GLU A 235 -10.34 -7.51 -2.83
C GLU A 235 -11.45 -7.80 -3.83
N ASP A 236 -12.13 -8.93 -3.68
CA ASP A 236 -13.14 -9.43 -4.63
C ASP A 236 -14.47 -8.65 -4.63
N ASP A 237 -14.56 -7.57 -3.87
CA ASP A 237 -15.70 -6.67 -3.82
C ASP A 237 -15.36 -5.20 -4.18
N LEU A 238 -14.34 -5.01 -5.00
CA LEU A 238 -13.94 -3.70 -5.51
C LEU A 238 -14.18 -3.59 -7.02
N ASP A 239 -14.78 -2.47 -7.43
CA ASP A 239 -14.70 -1.95 -8.79
C ASP A 239 -13.51 -0.98 -8.89
N VAL A 240 -12.91 -0.87 -10.08
CA VAL A 240 -11.77 0.02 -10.32
C VAL A 240 -12.10 1.12 -11.33
N ALA A 241 -11.45 2.27 -11.18
CA ALA A 241 -11.61 3.42 -12.06
C ALA A 241 -10.94 3.21 -13.42
N VAL A 242 -11.38 3.96 -14.42
CA VAL A 242 -10.84 3.91 -15.81
C VAL A 242 -9.34 4.21 -15.90
N ASP A 243 -8.79 4.96 -14.94
CA ASP A 243 -7.39 5.33 -14.83
C ASP A 243 -6.64 4.60 -13.69
N PHE A 244 -7.20 3.50 -13.19
CA PHE A 244 -6.63 2.73 -12.05
C PHE A 244 -5.19 2.30 -12.31
N PHE A 245 -4.91 1.68 -13.45
CA PHE A 245 -3.57 1.21 -13.81
C PHE A 245 -2.61 2.35 -14.08
N GLU A 246 -3.08 3.40 -14.73
CA GLU A 246 -2.34 4.64 -15.00
C GLU A 246 -1.87 5.31 -13.70
N TYR A 247 -2.75 5.39 -12.71
CA TYR A 247 -2.46 5.92 -11.38
C TYR A 247 -1.33 5.15 -10.69
N PHE A 248 -1.41 3.82 -10.66
CA PHE A 248 -0.37 3.01 -10.04
C PHE A 248 0.94 3.03 -10.82
N LEU A 249 0.87 3.05 -12.14
CA LEU A 249 2.05 3.13 -12.99
C LEU A 249 2.84 4.42 -12.75
N ALA A 250 2.15 5.55 -12.66
CA ALA A 250 2.77 6.85 -12.43
C ALA A 250 3.32 7.03 -11.01
N THR A 251 2.67 6.41 -10.01
CA THR A 251 3.09 6.53 -8.60
C THR A 251 4.14 5.50 -8.18
N TYR A 252 4.32 4.43 -8.94
CA TYR A 252 5.33 3.39 -8.65
C TYR A 252 6.76 3.92 -8.56
N PRO A 253 7.27 4.78 -9.47
CA PRO A 253 8.59 5.38 -9.35
C PRO A 253 8.78 6.17 -8.05
N LEU A 254 7.77 6.93 -7.62
CA LEU A 254 7.83 7.69 -6.37
C LEU A 254 7.96 6.77 -5.15
N LEU A 255 7.18 5.67 -5.14
CA LEU A 255 7.24 4.67 -4.07
C LEU A 255 8.61 3.98 -3.99
N LYS A 256 9.32 3.83 -5.11
CA LYS A 256 10.69 3.30 -5.15
C LYS A 256 11.72 4.32 -4.66
N GLN A 257 11.56 5.58 -5.04
CA GLN A 257 12.51 6.67 -4.80
C GLN A 257 12.46 7.18 -3.36
N ASP A 258 11.25 7.40 -2.82
CA ASP A 258 11.07 8.03 -1.51
C ASP A 258 10.96 6.95 -0.39
N PRO A 259 11.97 6.78 0.47
CA PRO A 259 11.94 5.80 1.55
C PRO A 259 10.91 6.13 2.65
N THR A 260 10.35 7.34 2.65
CA THR A 260 9.28 7.75 3.56
C THR A 260 7.88 7.42 3.01
N LEU A 261 7.82 6.81 1.82
CA LEU A 261 6.63 6.16 1.28
C LEU A 261 6.75 4.65 1.43
N TRP A 262 5.66 3.99 1.79
CA TRP A 262 5.61 2.53 1.89
C TRP A 262 4.41 1.88 1.18
N CYS A 263 3.41 2.68 0.81
CA CYS A 263 2.30 2.21 -0.03
C CYS A 263 1.75 3.32 -0.94
N VAL A 264 1.03 2.89 -1.97
CA VAL A 264 0.09 3.72 -2.73
C VAL A 264 -1.27 3.09 -2.58
N SER A 265 -2.29 3.86 -2.23
CA SER A 265 -3.68 3.38 -2.12
C SER A 265 -4.56 4.05 -3.15
N ALA A 266 -5.51 3.31 -3.69
CA ALA A 266 -6.54 3.81 -4.60
C ALA A 266 -7.73 4.44 -3.88
N TRP A 267 -7.74 4.43 -2.54
CA TRP A 267 -8.88 4.74 -1.69
C TRP A 267 -8.76 6.09 -0.97
N ASN A 268 -9.89 6.78 -0.85
CA ASN A 268 -10.05 7.93 0.03
C ASN A 268 -11.20 7.67 1.02
N ASP A 269 -10.88 7.46 2.30
CA ASP A 269 -11.86 7.20 3.35
C ASP A 269 -12.94 8.30 3.47
N ASN A 270 -12.60 9.55 3.10
CA ASN A 270 -13.51 10.69 3.10
C ASN A 270 -14.00 11.05 1.67
N GLY A 271 -13.89 10.14 0.71
CA GLY A 271 -14.12 10.35 -0.72
C GLY A 271 -15.59 10.50 -1.16
N ARG A 272 -16.48 11.02 -0.28
CA ARG A 272 -17.87 11.33 -0.66
C ARG A 272 -17.91 12.47 -1.66
N ASP A 273 -18.78 12.39 -2.63
CA ASP A 273 -18.97 13.38 -3.71
C ASP A 273 -19.07 14.83 -3.20
N THR A 274 -19.71 15.04 -2.03
CA THR A 274 -19.89 16.35 -1.41
C THR A 274 -18.73 16.77 -0.47
N ARG A 275 -17.70 15.95 -0.34
CA ARG A 275 -16.57 16.17 0.58
C ARG A 275 -15.21 16.18 -0.12
N ILE A 276 -15.20 16.04 -1.43
CA ILE A 276 -14.02 16.04 -2.29
C ILE A 276 -14.10 17.15 -3.33
N GLU A 277 -12.95 17.57 -3.80
CA GLU A 277 -12.81 18.32 -5.03
C GLU A 277 -12.87 17.35 -6.22
N LYS A 278 -13.68 17.70 -7.23
CA LYS A 278 -13.84 16.89 -8.44
C LYS A 278 -12.66 17.07 -9.40
N ASN A 279 -11.46 16.95 -8.87
CA ASN A 279 -10.22 17.04 -9.61
C ASN A 279 -9.53 15.67 -9.60
N PRO A 280 -9.57 14.92 -10.70
CA PRO A 280 -9.01 13.57 -10.76
C PRO A 280 -7.47 13.58 -10.61
N GLY A 281 -6.81 14.69 -10.91
CA GLY A 281 -5.35 14.81 -10.81
C GLY A 281 -4.83 15.07 -9.39
N LEU A 282 -5.69 15.34 -8.42
CA LEU A 282 -5.27 15.74 -7.08
C LEU A 282 -4.90 14.54 -6.22
N LEU A 283 -3.64 14.49 -5.76
CA LEU A 283 -3.09 13.44 -4.93
C LEU A 283 -2.51 14.01 -3.64
N TYR A 284 -2.51 13.18 -2.58
CA TYR A 284 -2.02 13.52 -1.25
C TYR A 284 -1.12 12.45 -0.68
N ARG A 285 -0.30 12.84 0.30
CA ARG A 285 0.31 11.91 1.26
C ARG A 285 -0.69 11.65 2.40
N SER A 286 -0.62 10.47 3.00
CA SER A 286 -1.42 10.08 4.17
C SER A 286 -0.62 9.20 5.11
N ASP A 287 -0.60 9.54 6.39
CA ASP A 287 -0.03 8.71 7.46
C ASP A 287 -0.97 7.56 7.84
N PHE A 288 -2.22 7.65 7.43
CA PHE A 288 -3.19 6.58 7.59
C PHE A 288 -3.03 5.55 6.46
N PHE A 289 -2.95 4.26 6.80
CA PHE A 289 -2.98 3.18 5.82
C PHE A 289 -4.43 2.90 5.39
N PRO A 290 -4.84 3.24 4.16
CA PRO A 290 -6.24 3.13 3.75
C PRO A 290 -6.65 1.70 3.37
N GLY A 291 -5.78 0.91 2.73
CA GLY A 291 -6.15 -0.37 2.10
C GLY A 291 -6.98 -0.18 0.83
N LEU A 292 -7.93 -1.08 0.55
CA LEU A 292 -8.98 -1.03 -0.47
C LEU A 292 -8.47 -0.70 -1.90
N GLY A 293 -7.61 -1.57 -2.43
CA GLY A 293 -6.88 -1.35 -3.67
C GLY A 293 -5.58 -0.59 -3.40
N TRP A 294 -4.48 -1.32 -3.21
CA TRP A 294 -3.23 -0.69 -2.78
C TRP A 294 -2.00 -1.42 -3.32
N MET A 295 -0.92 -0.69 -3.48
CA MET A 295 0.35 -1.22 -3.97
C MET A 295 1.40 -1.23 -2.87
N LEU A 296 2.14 -2.33 -2.80
CA LEU A 296 3.25 -2.57 -1.88
C LEU A 296 4.50 -2.99 -2.67
N LEU A 297 5.68 -2.62 -2.17
CA LEU A 297 6.96 -3.10 -2.71
C LEU A 297 7.46 -4.36 -1.98
N ARG A 298 8.24 -5.18 -2.68
CA ARG A 298 8.89 -6.38 -2.10
C ARG A 298 9.76 -6.04 -0.89
N LYS A 299 10.51 -4.93 -0.95
CA LYS A 299 11.35 -4.48 0.17
C LYS A 299 10.55 -4.30 1.47
N GLU A 300 9.30 -3.85 1.36
CA GLU A 300 8.42 -3.69 2.52
C GLU A 300 7.85 -5.05 2.97
N TRP A 301 7.46 -5.90 2.03
CA TRP A 301 6.95 -7.23 2.37
C TRP A 301 7.98 -8.09 3.10
N VAL A 302 9.24 -8.05 2.70
CA VAL A 302 10.33 -8.76 3.36
C VAL A 302 10.47 -8.35 4.84
N GLN A 303 10.17 -7.08 5.18
CA GLN A 303 10.15 -6.60 6.57
C GLN A 303 8.89 -7.01 7.33
N LEU A 304 7.74 -7.10 6.66
CA LEU A 304 6.42 -7.35 7.27
C LEU A 304 6.14 -8.84 7.43
N SER A 305 6.46 -9.66 6.42
CA SER A 305 6.13 -11.09 6.37
C SER A 305 6.59 -11.89 7.60
N PRO A 306 7.81 -11.72 8.15
CA PRO A 306 8.26 -12.48 9.31
C PRO A 306 7.46 -12.20 10.59
N LYS A 307 6.84 -11.06 10.70
CA LYS A 307 6.09 -10.59 11.87
C LYS A 307 4.60 -10.39 11.59
N TRP A 308 4.10 -10.91 10.45
CA TRP A 308 2.71 -10.77 10.05
C TRP A 308 1.75 -11.31 11.13
N PRO A 309 0.70 -10.57 11.49
CA PRO A 309 -0.16 -10.92 12.61
C PRO A 309 -1.08 -12.10 12.28
N ALA A 310 -1.51 -12.81 13.30
CA ALA A 310 -2.47 -13.90 13.14
C ALA A 310 -3.85 -13.43 12.68
N GLY A 311 -4.25 -12.18 13.00
CA GLY A 311 -5.53 -11.59 12.63
C GLY A 311 -5.48 -10.06 12.64
N PHE A 312 -6.52 -9.40 12.12
CA PHE A 312 -6.66 -7.93 12.11
C PHE A 312 -5.45 -7.22 11.47
N TRP A 313 -4.99 -7.76 10.34
CA TRP A 313 -3.77 -7.33 9.67
C TRP A 313 -3.79 -5.84 9.28
N ASP A 314 -4.94 -5.31 8.92
CA ASP A 314 -5.12 -3.91 8.52
C ASP A 314 -4.94 -2.93 9.69
N ASP A 315 -5.47 -3.24 10.88
CA ASP A 315 -5.22 -2.47 12.09
C ASP A 315 -3.77 -2.58 12.55
N TRP A 316 -3.17 -3.79 12.42
CA TRP A 316 -1.75 -3.99 12.69
C TRP A 316 -0.86 -3.17 11.75
N MET A 317 -1.19 -3.07 10.45
CA MET A 317 -0.49 -2.21 9.49
C MET A 317 -0.49 -0.73 9.93
N ARG A 318 -1.59 -0.26 10.52
CA ARG A 318 -1.74 1.13 10.99
C ARG A 318 -0.94 1.45 12.24
N HIS A 319 -0.44 0.44 12.94
CA HIS A 319 0.33 0.64 14.18
C HIS A 319 1.71 1.27 13.89
N PRO A 320 2.24 2.17 14.77
CA PRO A 320 3.51 2.86 14.58
C PRO A 320 4.70 1.95 14.27
N ASP A 321 4.76 0.75 14.89
CA ASP A 321 5.85 -0.23 14.70
C ASP A 321 5.96 -0.74 13.26
N GLN A 322 4.84 -0.74 12.51
CA GLN A 322 4.80 -1.14 11.12
C GLN A 322 4.93 0.07 10.20
N ARG A 323 4.19 1.13 10.49
CA ARG A 323 4.18 2.37 9.71
C ARG A 323 5.54 3.05 9.72
N LYS A 324 6.23 3.11 10.87
CA LYS A 324 7.58 3.71 11.04
C LYS A 324 7.66 5.13 10.44
N GLU A 325 6.66 5.96 10.73
CA GLU A 325 6.57 7.33 10.22
C GLU A 325 6.50 7.46 8.69
N ARG A 326 6.22 6.35 7.99
CA ARG A 326 6.05 6.36 6.53
C ARG A 326 4.61 6.66 6.16
N ALA A 327 4.44 7.28 5.00
CA ALA A 327 3.16 7.65 4.45
C ALA A 327 2.78 6.77 3.24
N CYS A 328 1.49 6.78 2.90
CA CYS A 328 0.98 6.29 1.62
C CYS A 328 0.66 7.48 0.71
N ILE A 329 0.71 7.30 -0.61
CA ILE A 329 0.04 8.18 -1.55
C ILE A 329 -1.43 7.77 -1.62
N ARG A 330 -2.36 8.73 -1.63
CA ARG A 330 -3.79 8.52 -1.87
C ARG A 330 -4.36 9.56 -2.83
N PRO A 331 -5.42 9.23 -3.58
CA PRO A 331 -6.09 10.19 -4.43
C PRO A 331 -7.12 11.03 -3.65
N GLU A 332 -7.53 12.17 -4.20
CA GLU A 332 -8.72 12.90 -3.75
C GLU A 332 -10.00 12.18 -4.19
N VAL A 333 -10.12 11.83 -5.46
CA VAL A 333 -11.20 11.01 -6.00
C VAL A 333 -10.74 9.56 -6.03
N SER A 334 -11.44 8.65 -5.36
CA SER A 334 -11.03 7.24 -5.25
C SER A 334 -10.89 6.55 -6.60
N ARG A 335 -9.90 5.65 -6.73
CA ARG A 335 -9.69 4.77 -7.90
C ARG A 335 -10.24 3.37 -7.67
N THR A 336 -10.83 3.15 -6.50
CA THR A 336 -11.64 1.96 -6.20
C THR A 336 -12.94 2.37 -5.54
N ASP A 337 -13.97 1.56 -5.74
CA ASP A 337 -15.26 1.64 -5.04
C ASP A 337 -15.63 0.25 -4.54
N THR A 338 -16.23 0.15 -3.36
CA THR A 338 -16.63 -1.14 -2.79
C THR A 338 -18.14 -1.34 -2.93
N PHE A 339 -18.52 -2.50 -3.45
CA PHE A 339 -19.90 -2.99 -3.44
C PHE A 339 -20.14 -4.06 -2.35
N GLY A 340 -19.14 -4.30 -1.51
CA GLY A 340 -19.12 -5.32 -0.46
C GLY A 340 -19.99 -5.00 0.75
N LYS A 341 -21.31 -5.16 0.62
CA LYS A 341 -22.22 -5.06 1.77
C LYS A 341 -22.13 -6.28 2.69
N PHE A 342 -21.86 -7.45 2.13
CA PHE A 342 -21.82 -8.73 2.84
C PHE A 342 -20.40 -9.26 2.92
N GLY A 343 -19.86 -9.37 4.12
CA GLY A 343 -18.52 -9.86 4.38
C GLY A 343 -18.29 -10.09 5.85
N VAL A 344 -17.04 -10.31 6.26
CA VAL A 344 -16.65 -10.58 7.65
C VAL A 344 -17.03 -9.41 8.58
N SER A 345 -16.95 -8.18 8.11
CA SER A 345 -17.36 -6.97 8.84
C SER A 345 -18.87 -6.79 8.95
N LYS A 346 -19.68 -7.66 8.30
CA LYS A 346 -21.16 -7.59 8.25
C LYS A 346 -21.67 -6.22 7.77
N GLY A 347 -20.92 -5.54 6.91
CA GLY A 347 -21.29 -4.22 6.38
C GLY A 347 -21.29 -3.09 7.40
N GLN A 348 -20.57 -3.21 8.51
CA GLN A 348 -20.56 -2.27 9.62
C GLN A 348 -20.36 -0.80 9.19
N PHE A 349 -19.48 -0.56 8.21
CA PHE A 349 -19.20 0.79 7.71
C PHE A 349 -19.85 1.07 6.35
N PHE A 350 -20.41 0.06 5.69
CA PHE A 350 -20.94 0.18 4.32
C PHE A 350 -22.06 1.21 4.24
N GLU A 351 -23.09 1.06 5.08
CA GLU A 351 -24.27 1.95 5.03
C GLU A 351 -23.98 3.39 5.45
N GLN A 352 -23.02 3.60 6.36
CA GLN A 352 -22.71 4.93 6.90
C GLN A 352 -21.67 5.69 6.07
N HIS A 353 -20.72 4.98 5.46
CA HIS A 353 -19.55 5.59 4.83
C HIS A 353 -19.27 5.05 3.44
N LEU A 354 -19.04 3.73 3.27
CA LEU A 354 -18.39 3.19 2.09
C LEU A 354 -19.22 3.33 0.81
N LYS A 355 -20.53 3.11 0.88
CA LYS A 355 -21.44 3.24 -0.27
C LYS A 355 -21.55 4.64 -0.90
N PHE A 356 -20.99 5.65 -0.23
CA PHE A 356 -21.04 7.03 -0.69
C PHE A 356 -19.71 7.51 -1.29
N ILE A 357 -18.71 6.66 -1.31
CA ILE A 357 -17.41 7.00 -1.90
C ILE A 357 -17.55 7.09 -3.41
N SER A 358 -17.04 8.17 -3.98
CA SER A 358 -17.10 8.42 -5.42
C SER A 358 -15.94 7.76 -6.14
N LEU A 359 -16.24 6.85 -7.06
CA LEU A 359 -15.28 6.29 -8.00
C LEU A 359 -14.97 7.30 -9.11
N ASN A 360 -13.70 7.49 -9.44
CA ASN A 360 -13.31 8.30 -10.60
C ASN A 360 -13.81 7.69 -11.90
N LYS A 361 -14.39 8.53 -12.77
CA LYS A 361 -14.94 8.14 -14.07
C LYS A 361 -14.21 8.78 -15.26
N GLU A 362 -13.25 9.67 -14.99
CA GLU A 362 -12.48 10.39 -15.98
C GLU A 362 -11.06 9.84 -16.04
N PHE A 363 -10.57 9.56 -17.25
CA PHE A 363 -9.17 9.16 -17.42
C PHE A 363 -8.26 10.37 -17.19
N TYR A 364 -7.35 10.27 -16.23
CA TYR A 364 -6.34 11.28 -15.98
C TYR A 364 -4.94 10.73 -16.32
N PRO A 365 -4.19 11.36 -17.24
CA PRO A 365 -2.91 10.85 -17.73
C PRO A 365 -1.76 11.13 -16.75
N PHE A 366 -1.73 10.47 -15.61
CA PHE A 366 -0.75 10.68 -14.54
C PHE A 366 0.70 10.49 -15.01
N THR A 367 0.97 9.53 -15.89
CA THR A 367 2.32 9.26 -16.39
C THR A 367 2.90 10.41 -17.23
N SER A 368 2.04 11.29 -17.73
CA SER A 368 2.45 12.51 -18.43
C SER A 368 2.62 13.74 -17.54
N LYS A 369 2.41 13.58 -16.21
CA LYS A 369 2.46 14.68 -15.24
C LYS A 369 3.71 14.56 -14.38
N ASP A 370 4.23 15.70 -13.97
CA ASP A 370 5.22 15.74 -12.89
C ASP A 370 4.53 15.53 -11.54
N LEU A 371 4.81 14.39 -10.91
CA LEU A 371 4.33 14.03 -9.58
C LEU A 371 5.40 14.19 -8.50
N SER A 372 6.55 14.79 -8.82
CA SER A 372 7.66 15.01 -7.87
C SER A 372 7.26 15.83 -6.65
N TYR A 373 6.17 16.61 -6.74
CA TYR A 373 5.61 17.33 -5.60
C TYR A 373 5.16 16.40 -4.46
N LEU A 374 4.94 15.09 -4.73
CA LEU A 374 4.59 14.08 -3.71
C LEU A 374 5.81 13.55 -2.94
N LEU A 375 7.04 13.80 -3.39
CA LEU A 375 8.24 13.48 -2.61
C LEU A 375 8.27 14.30 -1.33
N LYS A 376 8.69 13.69 -0.21
CA LYS A 376 8.60 14.32 1.12
C LYS A 376 9.26 15.69 1.18
N GLU A 377 10.44 15.81 0.59
CA GLU A 377 11.21 17.07 0.56
C GLU A 377 10.47 18.24 -0.11
N ASN A 378 9.63 17.94 -1.10
CA ASN A 378 8.82 18.93 -1.81
C ASN A 378 7.45 19.10 -1.16
N TYR A 379 6.84 17.99 -0.73
CA TYR A 379 5.47 17.98 -0.22
C TYR A 379 5.34 18.66 1.14
N ASP A 380 6.20 18.32 2.11
CA ASP A 380 6.04 18.78 3.49
C ASP A 380 6.12 20.32 3.63
N PRO A 381 7.13 21.02 3.03
CA PRO A 381 7.18 22.46 3.08
C PRO A 381 5.96 23.13 2.43
N ALA A 382 5.64 22.72 1.19
CA ALA A 382 4.53 23.29 0.43
C ALA A 382 3.15 23.04 1.09
N PHE A 383 2.95 21.82 1.63
CA PHE A 383 1.71 21.47 2.30
C PHE A 383 1.53 22.24 3.62
N ARG A 384 2.59 22.37 4.42
CA ARG A 384 2.56 23.17 5.66
C ARG A 384 2.33 24.65 5.37
N GLU A 385 3.04 25.21 4.40
CA GLU A 385 2.87 26.62 3.99
C GLU A 385 1.43 26.87 3.55
N ARG A 386 0.87 26.01 2.68
CA ARG A 386 -0.52 26.13 2.25
C ARG A 386 -1.50 26.07 3.42
N VAL A 387 -1.39 25.05 4.28
CA VAL A 387 -2.35 24.83 5.38
C VAL A 387 -2.29 25.95 6.44
N TYR A 388 -1.10 26.38 6.81
CA TYR A 388 -0.95 27.40 7.85
C TYR A 388 -0.95 28.83 7.32
N GLY A 389 -0.81 29.01 6.01
CA GLY A 389 -0.94 30.29 5.32
C GLY A 389 -2.39 30.72 5.06
N VAL A 390 -3.34 29.76 4.99
CA VAL A 390 -4.75 30.11 4.83
C VAL A 390 -5.37 30.61 6.13
N GLU A 391 -6.42 31.42 6.00
CA GLU A 391 -7.09 32.04 7.12
C GLU A 391 -7.70 30.99 8.07
N SER A 392 -7.46 31.16 9.37
CA SER A 392 -8.07 30.34 10.42
C SER A 392 -9.47 30.87 10.77
N ARG A 393 -10.47 29.98 10.73
CA ARG A 393 -11.87 30.29 11.03
C ARG A 393 -12.42 29.34 12.10
N SER A 394 -13.42 29.80 12.82
CA SER A 394 -14.16 28.96 13.76
C SER A 394 -15.02 27.93 12.99
N LEU A 395 -15.36 26.82 13.65
CA LEU A 395 -16.27 25.84 13.09
C LEU A 395 -17.66 26.47 12.81
N GLU A 396 -18.10 27.38 13.64
CA GLU A 396 -19.37 28.10 13.52
C GLU A 396 -19.37 28.99 12.28
N ASP A 397 -18.28 29.69 11.97
CA ASP A 397 -18.16 30.53 10.79
C ASP A 397 -18.22 29.68 9.50
N ILE A 398 -17.53 28.54 9.50
CA ILE A 398 -17.52 27.59 8.35
C ILE A 398 -18.93 27.03 8.16
N LYS A 399 -19.57 26.56 9.23
CA LYS A 399 -20.92 25.99 9.21
C LYS A 399 -21.97 27.02 8.81
N GLY A 400 -21.87 28.24 9.32
CA GLY A 400 -22.78 29.37 9.05
C GLY A 400 -22.58 30.01 7.68
N GLY A 401 -21.53 29.64 6.94
CA GLY A 401 -21.20 30.21 5.64
C GLY A 401 -20.57 31.63 5.72
N HIS A 402 -20.20 32.10 6.92
CA HIS A 402 -19.57 33.42 7.09
C HIS A 402 -18.18 33.49 6.43
N ALA A 403 -17.56 32.34 6.16
CA ALA A 403 -16.29 32.23 5.47
C ALA A 403 -16.43 31.87 3.97
N SER A 404 -17.63 31.83 3.39
CA SER A 404 -17.89 31.33 2.02
C SER A 404 -17.23 32.16 0.90
N HIS A 405 -16.75 33.37 1.19
CA HIS A 405 -15.97 34.21 0.27
C HIS A 405 -14.53 33.70 0.08
N LEU A 406 -14.04 32.80 0.94
CA LEU A 406 -12.72 32.21 0.87
C LEU A 406 -12.79 30.87 0.12
N SER A 407 -11.87 30.61 -0.78
CA SER A 407 -11.77 29.31 -1.46
C SER A 407 -11.24 28.21 -0.54
N GLU A 408 -10.38 28.57 0.40
CA GLU A 408 -9.72 27.69 1.36
C GLU A 408 -9.73 28.28 2.76
N VAL A 409 -9.93 27.45 3.78
CA VAL A 409 -9.89 27.87 5.19
C VAL A 409 -9.27 26.78 6.05
N ARG A 410 -8.74 27.16 7.20
CA ARG A 410 -8.27 26.26 8.23
C ARG A 410 -9.15 26.34 9.48
N VAL A 411 -9.48 25.18 10.06
CA VAL A 411 -10.06 25.05 11.39
C VAL A 411 -9.09 24.27 12.28
N THR A 412 -8.76 24.86 13.44
CA THR A 412 -7.77 24.26 14.35
C THR A 412 -8.49 23.40 15.39
N TYR A 413 -8.00 22.16 15.58
CA TYR A 413 -8.42 21.29 16.67
C TYR A 413 -7.35 21.25 17.78
N ARG A 414 -7.79 21.12 19.04
CA ARG A 414 -6.92 21.12 20.22
C ARG A 414 -6.77 19.76 20.87
N ASP A 415 -7.79 18.93 20.77
CA ASP A 415 -7.83 17.60 21.37
C ASP A 415 -8.73 16.65 20.57
N LYS A 416 -8.77 15.37 20.98
CA LYS A 416 -9.56 14.31 20.35
C LYS A 416 -11.06 14.64 20.24
N ASN A 417 -11.64 15.21 21.30
CA ASN A 417 -13.09 15.49 21.34
C ASN A 417 -13.43 16.66 20.41
N ASN A 418 -12.59 17.68 20.40
CA ASN A 418 -12.73 18.82 19.50
C ASN A 418 -12.57 18.38 18.04
N PHE A 419 -11.59 17.52 17.72
CA PHE A 419 -11.47 16.92 16.39
C PHE A 419 -12.73 16.15 15.99
N LYS A 420 -13.26 15.29 16.87
CA LYS A 420 -14.50 14.53 16.61
C LYS A 420 -15.71 15.42 16.40
N LEU A 421 -15.82 16.52 17.14
CA LEU A 421 -16.88 17.51 16.95
C LEU A 421 -16.80 18.17 15.56
N ILE A 422 -15.61 18.63 15.18
CA ILE A 422 -15.36 19.28 13.88
C ILE A 422 -15.68 18.29 12.73
N THR A 423 -15.10 17.11 12.76
CA THR A 423 -15.26 16.10 11.68
C THR A 423 -16.72 15.61 11.57
N LYS A 424 -17.41 15.42 12.70
CA LYS A 424 -18.85 15.12 12.71
C LYS A 424 -19.67 16.22 12.05
N THR A 425 -19.40 17.48 12.37
CA THR A 425 -20.11 18.63 11.82
C THR A 425 -19.88 18.76 10.32
N LEU A 426 -18.63 18.53 9.87
CA LEU A 426 -18.26 18.57 8.46
C LEU A 426 -18.68 17.28 7.68
N GLY A 427 -19.19 16.26 8.37
CA GLY A 427 -19.71 15.02 7.76
C GLY A 427 -18.65 14.10 7.19
N ILE A 428 -17.47 14.04 7.82
CA ILE A 428 -16.37 13.12 7.52
C ILE A 428 -16.11 12.14 8.67
N MET A 429 -15.27 11.14 8.44
CA MET A 429 -14.99 10.09 9.43
C MET A 429 -14.27 10.64 10.67
N GLN A 430 -14.66 10.14 11.85
CA GLN A 430 -14.23 10.64 13.16
C GLN A 430 -13.22 9.74 13.85
N ASP A 431 -12.99 8.53 13.30
CA ASP A 431 -12.19 7.51 13.96
C ASP A 431 -10.68 7.72 13.75
N PHE A 432 -9.94 7.26 14.74
CA PHE A 432 -8.49 7.19 14.73
C PHE A 432 -8.06 5.72 14.77
N LYS A 433 -6.87 5.45 14.24
CA LYS A 433 -6.16 4.20 14.45
C LYS A 433 -4.74 4.52 14.88
N ALA A 434 -4.37 4.06 16.08
CA ALA A 434 -3.10 4.39 16.70
C ALA A 434 -2.77 5.91 16.61
N GLY A 435 -3.76 6.75 16.89
CA GLY A 435 -3.66 8.21 16.91
C GLY A 435 -3.79 8.91 15.56
N VAL A 436 -3.73 8.17 14.45
CA VAL A 436 -3.82 8.75 13.10
C VAL A 436 -5.28 8.83 12.66
N PRO A 437 -5.81 10.01 12.31
CA PRO A 437 -7.15 10.14 11.75
C PRO A 437 -7.19 9.64 10.32
N ARG A 438 -8.37 9.20 9.86
CA ARG A 438 -8.58 8.81 8.45
C ARG A 438 -8.12 9.92 7.51
N THR A 439 -7.38 9.56 6.46
CA THR A 439 -6.79 10.46 5.47
C THR A 439 -5.77 11.48 6.00
N GLY A 440 -5.44 11.42 7.30
CA GLY A 440 -4.55 12.39 7.95
C GLY A 440 -3.11 12.32 7.45
N TYR A 441 -2.49 13.48 7.30
CA TYR A 441 -1.06 13.65 7.09
C TYR A 441 -0.53 14.78 7.97
N LEU A 442 0.52 14.52 8.76
CA LEU A 442 1.04 15.46 9.76
C LEU A 442 -0.06 16.00 10.72
N GLY A 443 -1.02 15.14 11.09
CA GLY A 443 -2.18 15.52 11.91
C GLY A 443 -3.28 16.25 11.15
N ILE A 444 -3.08 16.63 9.89
CA ILE A 444 -3.99 17.45 9.09
C ILE A 444 -4.91 16.55 8.27
N VAL A 445 -6.22 16.81 8.32
CA VAL A 445 -7.23 16.18 7.46
C VAL A 445 -7.81 17.24 6.54
N THR A 446 -8.03 16.89 5.26
CA THR A 446 -8.61 17.81 4.28
C THR A 446 -9.97 17.29 3.81
N CYS A 447 -10.91 18.19 3.59
CA CYS A 447 -12.18 17.90 2.95
C CYS A 447 -12.72 19.14 2.21
N VAL A 448 -13.78 18.93 1.43
CA VAL A 448 -14.59 20.04 0.90
C VAL A 448 -15.87 20.16 1.75
N TYR A 449 -16.24 21.37 2.10
CA TYR A 449 -17.50 21.66 2.78
C TYR A 449 -18.16 22.89 2.13
N ASN A 450 -19.38 22.73 1.63
CA ASN A 450 -20.11 23.77 0.91
C ASN A 450 -19.31 24.44 -0.23
N GLY A 451 -18.53 23.64 -0.97
CA GLY A 451 -17.70 24.12 -2.08
C GLY A 451 -16.35 24.72 -1.69
N GLN A 452 -16.05 24.81 -0.40
CA GLN A 452 -14.83 25.38 0.16
C GLN A 452 -13.87 24.28 0.63
N ARG A 453 -12.57 24.38 0.33
CA ARG A 453 -11.55 23.50 0.89
C ARG A 453 -11.35 23.81 2.36
N VAL A 454 -11.49 22.81 3.23
CA VAL A 454 -11.30 22.94 4.67
C VAL A 454 -10.13 22.07 5.12
N TYR A 455 -9.16 22.70 5.79
CA TYR A 455 -8.05 22.02 6.46
C TYR A 455 -8.35 21.92 7.95
N ILE A 456 -8.53 20.70 8.45
CA ILE A 456 -8.69 20.41 9.89
C ILE A 456 -7.29 20.12 10.41
N ALA A 457 -6.68 21.06 11.09
CA ALA A 457 -5.27 21.02 11.45
C ALA A 457 -5.05 21.15 12.96
N PRO A 458 -4.01 20.55 13.54
CA PRO A 458 -3.55 20.91 14.88
C PRO A 458 -2.88 22.28 14.88
N GLU A 459 -2.39 22.74 16.02
CA GLU A 459 -1.51 23.92 16.10
C GLU A 459 -0.22 23.68 15.29
N SER A 460 0.40 24.78 14.80
CA SER A 460 1.58 24.72 13.93
C SER A 460 2.81 24.04 14.55
N ASN A 461 2.88 24.04 15.90
CA ASN A 461 3.92 23.37 16.69
C ASN A 461 3.63 21.89 16.98
N TRP A 462 2.69 21.26 16.26
CA TRP A 462 2.34 19.86 16.43
C TRP A 462 3.57 18.95 16.32
N SER A 463 3.75 18.04 17.30
CA SER A 463 4.94 17.22 17.48
C SER A 463 4.74 15.73 17.19
N GLY A 464 3.50 15.31 16.90
CA GLY A 464 3.23 13.88 16.57
C GLY A 464 1.86 13.39 17.03
N TYR A 465 1.58 12.13 16.73
CA TYR A 465 0.31 11.48 17.02
C TYR A 465 0.24 10.97 18.47
N HIS A 466 -0.92 11.13 19.09
CA HIS A 466 -1.26 10.51 20.36
C HIS A 466 -1.78 9.08 20.09
N THR A 467 -0.94 8.08 20.29
CA THR A 467 -1.25 6.68 19.94
C THR A 467 -2.40 6.06 20.76
N ASP A 468 -2.74 6.67 21.89
CA ASP A 468 -3.90 6.34 22.73
C ASP A 468 -5.25 6.83 22.15
N TRP A 469 -5.22 7.69 21.12
CA TRP A 469 -6.44 8.09 20.43
C TRP A 469 -6.93 6.95 19.50
N SER A 470 -8.14 6.46 19.78
CA SER A 470 -8.81 5.38 19.04
C SER A 470 -10.33 5.52 19.10
#